data_2ace67fff28c427b3b546b6617141303
#
_entry.id   2ace67fff28c427b3b546b6617141303
#
_cell.length_a   1.000
_cell.length_b   1.000
_cell.length_c   1.000
_cell.angle_alpha   90.00
_cell.angle_beta   90.00
_cell.angle_gamma   90.00
#
_symmetry.space_group_name_H-M   'P 1'
#
loop_
_entity.id
_entity.type
_entity.pdbx_description
1 polymer ?
#
loop_
_entity_poly.entity_id
_entity_poly.type
_entity_poly.pdbx_seq_one_letter_code
_entity_poly.pdbx_strand_id
1 'polypeptide(L)'
;MSWEVRHMKLKVCFCNKTVLKTDITRFAPVWASYLLGLAMMVLLQFSGGSDDAAKTSIVYDFNRLCMLGVGINGLYALVVVQALFGDLLNPRLCNALHAMPVTRDGYYGAHLIAGVLFALVPNCLVLLPTSLLLPRQVASVSLLSLLALSLQYIFYLGTALTAVQLAGNRIGMVLIYGILNFATVLLYWFVAMVFIPLTYGKDISISWVARICPTVAMYEGTYFAPVNH
;
A
#
# COMPACT_ATOMS: atom_id res chain seq x y z
N MET A 1 -14.12 7.59 -56.04
CA MET A 1 -14.67 6.83 -54.88
C MET A 1 -13.78 7.18 -53.70
N SER A 2 -14.09 8.32 -53.02
CA SER A 2 -13.27 8.87 -51.95
C SER A 2 -13.64 8.17 -50.65
N TRP A 3 -12.66 7.41 -50.09
CA TRP A 3 -12.78 6.85 -48.77
C TRP A 3 -12.57 7.98 -47.78
N GLU A 4 -13.63 8.60 -47.32
CA GLU A 4 -13.60 9.40 -46.09
C GLU A 4 -13.30 8.49 -44.92
N VAL A 5 -12.05 8.42 -44.56
CA VAL A 5 -11.61 7.87 -43.29
C VAL A 5 -12.13 8.84 -42.23
N ARG A 6 -13.31 8.54 -41.72
CA ARG A 6 -13.90 9.23 -40.59
C ARG A 6 -13.00 8.98 -39.40
N HIS A 7 -12.08 9.89 -39.14
CA HIS A 7 -11.29 9.91 -37.91
C HIS A 7 -12.26 9.99 -36.72
N MET A 8 -12.74 8.84 -36.28
CA MET A 8 -13.35 8.72 -34.97
C MET A 8 -12.27 9.11 -33.97
N LYS A 9 -12.28 10.38 -33.52
CA LYS A 9 -11.53 10.82 -32.33
C LYS A 9 -12.05 9.98 -31.18
N LEU A 10 -11.44 8.81 -30.97
CA LEU A 10 -11.58 8.07 -29.73
C LEU A 10 -11.16 9.05 -28.64
N LYS A 11 -12.10 9.61 -27.91
CA LYS A 11 -11.80 10.32 -26.67
C LYS A 11 -11.01 9.32 -25.84
N VAL A 12 -9.71 9.56 -25.71
CA VAL A 12 -8.83 8.79 -24.84
C VAL A 12 -9.33 9.04 -23.42
N CYS A 13 -10.31 8.23 -23.00
CA CYS A 13 -10.81 8.27 -21.65
C CYS A 13 -9.81 7.48 -20.82
N PHE A 14 -8.97 8.17 -20.03
CA PHE A 14 -7.96 7.58 -19.15
C PHE A 14 -8.55 6.53 -18.18
N CYS A 15 -9.83 6.53 -17.94
CA CYS A 15 -10.53 5.57 -17.10
C CYS A 15 -11.79 5.04 -17.79
N ASN A 16 -11.87 3.73 -18.00
CA ASN A 16 -13.09 3.07 -18.45
C ASN A 16 -13.97 2.72 -17.23
N LYS A 17 -15.08 3.44 -17.08
CA LYS A 17 -16.03 3.27 -15.96
C LYS A 17 -16.58 1.84 -15.84
N THR A 18 -16.74 1.14 -16.96
CA THR A 18 -17.25 -0.25 -16.97
C THR A 18 -16.22 -1.19 -16.38
N VAL A 19 -14.95 -1.05 -16.76
CA VAL A 19 -13.85 -1.84 -16.21
C VAL A 19 -13.72 -1.57 -14.71
N LEU A 20 -13.70 -0.30 -14.30
CA LEU A 20 -13.61 0.09 -12.90
C LEU A 20 -14.74 -0.52 -12.05
N LYS A 21 -15.99 -0.46 -12.53
CA LYS A 21 -17.13 -1.05 -11.84
C LYS A 21 -17.00 -2.56 -11.70
N THR A 22 -16.54 -3.22 -12.76
CA THR A 22 -16.32 -4.68 -12.76
C THR A 22 -15.22 -5.05 -11.75
N ASP A 23 -14.12 -4.29 -11.68
CA ASP A 23 -13.04 -4.53 -10.72
C ASP A 23 -13.51 -4.41 -9.27
N ILE A 24 -14.25 -3.35 -8.95
CA ILE A 24 -14.78 -3.13 -7.60
C ILE A 24 -15.70 -4.29 -7.17
N THR A 25 -16.55 -4.79 -8.08
CA THR A 25 -17.47 -5.88 -7.77
C THR A 25 -16.78 -7.24 -7.73
N ARG A 26 -15.89 -7.52 -8.69
CA ARG A 26 -15.15 -8.79 -8.80
C ARG A 26 -14.20 -8.99 -7.62
N PHE A 27 -13.51 -7.94 -7.19
CA PHE A 27 -12.54 -7.99 -6.11
C PHE A 27 -13.10 -7.47 -4.77
N ALA A 28 -14.44 -7.48 -4.62
CA ALA A 28 -15.09 -7.11 -3.38
C ALA A 28 -14.52 -7.83 -2.13
N PRO A 29 -14.23 -9.14 -2.13
CA PRO A 29 -13.66 -9.81 -0.97
C PRO A 29 -12.28 -9.26 -0.58
N VAL A 30 -11.49 -8.75 -1.54
CA VAL A 30 -10.15 -8.21 -1.27
C VAL A 30 -10.20 -6.90 -0.48
N TRP A 31 -10.98 -5.91 -0.95
CA TRP A 31 -11.08 -4.65 -0.23
C TRP A 31 -11.95 -4.75 1.03
N ALA A 32 -12.94 -5.66 1.05
CA ALA A 32 -13.76 -5.91 2.24
C ALA A 32 -12.96 -6.57 3.36
N SER A 33 -12.05 -7.50 3.07
CA SER A 33 -11.18 -8.11 4.08
C SER A 33 -10.24 -7.07 4.72
N TYR A 34 -9.71 -6.13 3.94
CA TYR A 34 -8.90 -5.03 4.45
C TYR A 34 -9.71 -4.09 5.34
N LEU A 35 -10.93 -3.73 4.91
CA LEU A 35 -11.84 -2.90 5.69
C LEU A 35 -12.19 -3.54 7.04
N LEU A 36 -12.54 -4.84 7.03
CA LEU A 36 -12.85 -5.58 8.25
C LEU A 36 -11.63 -5.69 9.17
N GLY A 37 -10.46 -5.97 8.63
CA GLY A 37 -9.22 -6.03 9.40
C GLY A 37 -8.87 -4.70 10.07
N LEU A 38 -8.99 -3.60 9.33
CA LEU A 38 -8.76 -2.25 9.85
C LEU A 38 -9.80 -1.88 10.91
N ALA A 39 -11.08 -2.15 10.65
CA ALA A 39 -12.16 -1.89 11.60
C ALA A 39 -11.96 -2.68 12.90
N MET A 40 -11.62 -3.97 12.81
CA MET A 40 -11.33 -4.79 14.00
C MET A 40 -10.14 -4.25 14.79
N MET A 41 -9.06 -3.84 14.13
CA MET A 41 -7.91 -3.25 14.81
C MET A 41 -8.29 -1.96 15.56
N VAL A 42 -9.08 -1.08 14.93
CA VAL A 42 -9.54 0.15 15.57
C VAL A 42 -10.50 -0.15 16.72
N LEU A 43 -11.45 -1.08 16.57
CA LEU A 43 -12.38 -1.45 17.64
C LEU A 43 -11.68 -2.03 18.86
N LEU A 44 -10.62 -2.84 18.66
CA LEU A 44 -9.83 -3.38 19.76
C LEU A 44 -9.14 -2.28 20.59
N GLN A 45 -8.82 -1.14 19.98
CA GLN A 45 -8.25 0.02 20.69
C GLN A 45 -9.26 0.71 21.60
N PHE A 46 -10.55 0.71 21.24
CA PHE A 46 -11.61 1.29 22.07
C PHE A 46 -12.03 0.42 23.27
N SER A 47 -11.63 -0.84 23.33
CA SER A 47 -11.97 -1.74 24.44
C SER A 47 -11.18 -1.47 25.73
N GLY A 48 -10.21 -0.56 25.72
CA GLY A 48 -9.20 -0.34 26.78
C GLY A 48 -9.57 0.65 27.89
N GLY A 49 -10.81 1.13 28.05
CA GLY A 49 -11.25 1.90 29.21
C GLY A 49 -11.25 3.45 29.09
N SER A 50 -11.92 4.13 30.01
CA SER A 50 -12.31 5.55 29.91
C SER A 50 -11.50 6.56 30.76
N ASP A 51 -10.38 6.18 31.39
CA ASP A 51 -9.60 7.04 32.28
C ASP A 51 -8.53 7.87 31.52
N ASP A 52 -7.95 8.91 32.18
CA ASP A 52 -6.94 9.78 31.56
C ASP A 52 -5.67 9.01 31.13
N ALA A 53 -5.34 7.91 31.78
CA ALA A 53 -4.36 6.93 31.32
C ALA A 53 -4.76 6.35 29.94
N ALA A 54 -6.05 6.30 29.61
CA ALA A 54 -6.56 5.82 28.33
C ALA A 54 -6.21 6.75 27.16
N LYS A 55 -6.10 8.07 27.36
CA LYS A 55 -5.73 9.00 26.27
C LYS A 55 -4.31 8.75 25.79
N THR A 56 -3.39 8.53 26.72
CA THR A 56 -2.00 8.20 26.40
C THR A 56 -1.92 6.81 25.74
N SER A 57 -2.70 5.84 26.21
CA SER A 57 -2.76 4.52 25.61
C SER A 57 -3.30 4.57 24.17
N ILE A 58 -4.34 5.35 23.89
CA ILE A 58 -4.90 5.50 22.54
C ILE A 58 -3.87 6.04 21.54
N VAL A 59 -3.03 7.03 21.95
CA VAL A 59 -1.96 7.53 21.07
C VAL A 59 -0.94 6.44 20.77
N TYR A 60 -0.56 5.63 21.76
CA TYR A 60 0.32 4.47 21.54
C TYR A 60 -0.31 3.43 20.62
N ASP A 61 -1.60 3.19 20.75
CA ASP A 61 -2.32 2.24 19.92
C ASP A 61 -2.40 2.69 18.47
N PHE A 62 -2.61 3.99 18.20
CA PHE A 62 -2.54 4.54 16.84
C PHE A 62 -1.12 4.45 16.26
N ASN A 63 -0.08 4.73 17.05
CA ASN A 63 1.31 4.52 16.62
C ASN A 63 1.55 3.05 16.26
N ARG A 64 1.10 2.13 17.10
CA ARG A 64 1.18 0.69 16.85
C ARG A 64 0.43 0.27 15.60
N LEU A 65 -0.76 0.86 15.35
CA LEU A 65 -1.53 0.65 14.13
C LEU A 65 -0.73 1.07 12.89
N CYS A 66 -0.10 2.24 12.92
CA CYS A 66 0.73 2.73 11.81
C CYS A 66 1.97 1.86 11.58
N MET A 67 2.62 1.37 12.64
CA MET A 67 3.75 0.46 12.54
C MET A 67 3.36 -0.91 11.95
N LEU A 68 2.26 -1.50 12.44
CA LEU A 68 1.72 -2.73 11.87
C LEU A 68 1.24 -2.52 10.43
N GLY A 69 0.71 -1.32 10.15
CA GLY A 69 0.30 -0.89 8.82
C GLY A 69 1.39 -1.02 7.76
N VAL A 70 2.67 -0.82 8.12
CA VAL A 70 3.80 -0.99 7.18
C VAL A 70 3.81 -2.40 6.59
N GLY A 71 3.70 -3.43 7.43
CA GLY A 71 3.69 -4.82 6.96
C GLY A 71 2.37 -5.18 6.25
N ILE A 72 1.24 -4.78 6.84
CA ILE A 72 -0.09 -5.09 6.30
C ILE A 72 -0.30 -4.42 4.94
N ASN A 73 0.01 -3.13 4.81
CA ASN A 73 -0.10 -2.39 3.55
C ASN A 73 0.84 -2.94 2.47
N GLY A 74 2.05 -3.38 2.88
CA GLY A 74 2.99 -4.02 1.96
C GLY A 74 2.44 -5.31 1.38
N LEU A 75 1.93 -6.21 2.22
CA LEU A 75 1.32 -7.47 1.77
C LEU A 75 0.02 -7.21 1.00
N TYR A 76 -0.80 -6.29 1.47
CA TYR A 76 -2.07 -5.97 0.83
C TYR A 76 -1.87 -5.38 -0.57
N ALA A 77 -0.92 -4.45 -0.76
CA ALA A 77 -0.59 -3.89 -2.06
C ALA A 77 -0.15 -4.98 -3.06
N LEU A 78 0.65 -5.95 -2.60
CA LEU A 78 1.06 -7.09 -3.42
C LEU A 78 -0.16 -7.91 -3.88
N VAL A 79 -1.09 -8.22 -2.96
CA VAL A 79 -2.32 -8.97 -3.27
C VAL A 79 -3.21 -8.21 -4.24
N VAL A 80 -3.41 -6.90 -4.00
CA VAL A 80 -4.23 -6.04 -4.88
C VAL A 80 -3.66 -5.99 -6.29
N VAL A 81 -2.34 -5.79 -6.43
CA VAL A 81 -1.72 -5.72 -7.76
C VAL A 81 -1.76 -7.08 -8.45
N GLN A 82 -1.56 -8.19 -7.74
CA GLN A 82 -1.73 -9.53 -8.33
C GLN A 82 -3.17 -9.80 -8.76
N ALA A 83 -4.16 -9.30 -8.02
CA ALA A 83 -5.57 -9.45 -8.36
C ALA A 83 -5.93 -8.64 -9.61
N LEU A 84 -5.54 -7.35 -9.66
CA LEU A 84 -5.89 -6.44 -10.74
C LEU A 84 -5.07 -6.66 -12.03
N PHE A 85 -3.77 -6.88 -11.88
CA PHE A 85 -2.83 -7.00 -13.01
C PHE A 85 -2.38 -8.45 -13.28
N GLY A 86 -2.96 -9.43 -12.59
CA GLY A 86 -2.63 -10.84 -12.76
C GLY A 86 -2.87 -11.37 -14.17
N ASP A 87 -3.77 -10.71 -14.92
CA ASP A 87 -4.07 -11.04 -16.32
C ASP A 87 -2.87 -10.71 -17.25
N LEU A 88 -2.09 -9.68 -16.92
CA LEU A 88 -0.85 -9.32 -17.67
C LEU A 88 0.26 -10.36 -17.47
N LEU A 89 0.27 -11.06 -16.35
CA LEU A 89 1.27 -12.07 -16.01
C LEU A 89 0.92 -13.47 -16.57
N ASN A 90 -0.23 -13.59 -17.25
CA ASN A 90 -0.67 -14.83 -17.89
C ASN A 90 -0.70 -14.64 -19.42
N PRO A 91 0.19 -15.32 -20.18
CA PRO A 91 0.28 -15.14 -21.65
C PRO A 91 -1.05 -15.39 -22.39
N ARG A 92 -1.87 -16.33 -21.89
CA ARG A 92 -3.17 -16.65 -22.53
C ARG A 92 -4.18 -15.53 -22.37
N LEU A 93 -4.24 -14.92 -21.19
CA LEU A 93 -5.15 -13.80 -20.89
C LEU A 93 -4.66 -12.51 -21.54
N CYS A 94 -3.35 -12.29 -21.59
CA CYS A 94 -2.76 -11.14 -22.27
C CYS A 94 -3.14 -11.11 -23.76
N ASN A 95 -3.10 -12.24 -24.45
CA ASN A 95 -3.53 -12.33 -25.85
C ASN A 95 -5.03 -12.05 -26.02
N ALA A 96 -5.88 -12.49 -25.08
CA ALA A 96 -7.31 -12.18 -25.10
C ALA A 96 -7.58 -10.68 -24.89
N LEU A 97 -6.80 -10.01 -24.05
CA LEU A 97 -6.91 -8.55 -23.83
C LEU A 97 -6.60 -7.76 -25.12
N HIS A 98 -5.64 -8.23 -25.94
CA HIS A 98 -5.33 -7.58 -27.23
C HIS A 98 -6.46 -7.68 -28.25
N ALA A 99 -7.36 -8.65 -28.13
CA ALA A 99 -8.53 -8.81 -28.98
C ALA A 99 -9.71 -7.93 -28.55
N MET A 100 -9.67 -7.33 -27.35
CA MET A 100 -10.77 -6.49 -26.87
C MET A 100 -10.69 -5.07 -27.44
N PRO A 101 -11.84 -4.42 -27.76
CA PRO A 101 -11.90 -3.06 -28.28
C PRO A 101 -11.74 -2.00 -27.17
N VAL A 102 -10.79 -2.21 -26.26
CA VAL A 102 -10.48 -1.29 -25.15
C VAL A 102 -9.09 -0.72 -25.35
N THR A 103 -8.94 0.59 -25.17
CA THR A 103 -7.63 1.24 -25.21
C THR A 103 -6.77 0.76 -24.03
N ARG A 104 -5.49 0.48 -24.26
CA ARG A 104 -4.56 0.01 -23.22
C ARG A 104 -4.49 1.01 -22.06
N ASP A 105 -4.44 2.29 -22.36
CA ASP A 105 -4.38 3.36 -21.36
C ASP A 105 -5.65 3.41 -20.49
N GLY A 106 -6.82 3.21 -21.11
CA GLY A 106 -8.10 3.17 -20.38
C GLY A 106 -8.25 1.94 -19.48
N TYR A 107 -7.69 0.80 -19.89
CA TYR A 107 -7.66 -0.42 -19.08
C TYR A 107 -6.70 -0.25 -17.90
N TYR A 108 -5.45 0.14 -18.17
CA TYR A 108 -4.44 0.35 -17.13
C TYR A 108 -4.87 1.41 -16.11
N GLY A 109 -5.39 2.53 -16.59
CA GLY A 109 -5.88 3.61 -15.73
C GLY A 109 -7.04 3.20 -14.84
N ALA A 110 -7.98 2.37 -15.33
CA ALA A 110 -9.08 1.85 -14.53
C ALA A 110 -8.59 0.95 -13.39
N HIS A 111 -7.67 0.02 -13.67
CA HIS A 111 -7.06 -0.85 -12.64
C HIS A 111 -6.23 -0.06 -11.63
N LEU A 112 -5.48 0.96 -12.07
CA LEU A 112 -4.72 1.82 -11.18
C LEU A 112 -5.64 2.57 -10.21
N ILE A 113 -6.71 3.17 -10.71
CA ILE A 113 -7.70 3.86 -9.89
C ILE A 113 -8.39 2.88 -8.93
N ALA A 114 -8.78 1.69 -9.40
CA ALA A 114 -9.35 0.65 -8.55
C ALA A 114 -8.38 0.28 -7.42
N GLY A 115 -7.10 0.05 -7.74
CA GLY A 115 -6.06 -0.27 -6.77
C GLY A 115 -5.91 0.79 -5.68
N VAL A 116 -5.90 2.06 -6.06
CA VAL A 116 -5.83 3.18 -5.10
C VAL A 116 -7.09 3.23 -4.22
N LEU A 117 -8.28 3.06 -4.81
CA LEU A 117 -9.56 3.11 -4.08
C LEU A 117 -9.69 1.96 -3.08
N PHE A 118 -9.11 0.78 -3.34
CA PHE A 118 -9.22 -0.40 -2.48
C PHE A 118 -8.67 -0.22 -1.07
N ALA A 119 -7.76 0.73 -0.86
CA ALA A 119 -7.31 1.07 0.49
C ALA A 119 -7.76 2.46 0.93
N LEU A 120 -7.79 3.47 0.06
CA LEU A 120 -8.20 4.82 0.46
C LEU A 120 -9.64 4.84 0.97
N VAL A 121 -10.56 4.13 0.30
CA VAL A 121 -11.97 4.08 0.74
C VAL A 121 -12.11 3.42 2.11
N PRO A 122 -11.57 2.21 2.38
CA PRO A 122 -11.59 1.63 3.72
C PRO A 122 -10.92 2.51 4.78
N ASN A 123 -9.76 3.09 4.50
CA ASN A 123 -9.08 3.98 5.43
C ASN A 123 -9.96 5.18 5.82
N CYS A 124 -10.57 5.83 4.83
CA CYS A 124 -11.50 6.94 5.09
C CYS A 124 -12.75 6.48 5.85
N LEU A 125 -13.35 5.35 5.47
CA LEU A 125 -14.57 4.85 6.11
C LEU A 125 -14.38 4.47 7.58
N VAL A 126 -13.20 4.02 7.97
CA VAL A 126 -12.91 3.64 9.36
C VAL A 126 -12.35 4.82 10.16
N LEU A 127 -11.32 5.50 9.67
CA LEU A 127 -10.59 6.50 10.46
C LEU A 127 -11.26 7.88 10.52
N LEU A 128 -12.06 8.28 9.52
CA LEU A 128 -12.80 9.54 9.62
C LEU A 128 -13.89 9.50 10.70
N PRO A 129 -14.77 8.48 10.78
CA PRO A 129 -15.71 8.41 11.88
C PRO A 129 -15.04 8.33 13.25
N THR A 130 -13.93 7.59 13.37
CA THR A 130 -13.18 7.52 14.64
C THR A 130 -12.65 8.89 15.05
N SER A 131 -12.16 9.71 14.11
CA SER A 131 -11.71 11.07 14.42
C SER A 131 -12.82 12.00 14.91
N LEU A 132 -14.07 11.75 14.48
CA LEU A 132 -15.24 12.53 14.91
C LEU A 132 -15.75 12.12 16.31
N LEU A 133 -15.55 10.86 16.68
CA LEU A 133 -15.99 10.30 17.96
C LEU A 133 -14.99 10.59 19.10
N LEU A 134 -13.72 10.88 18.76
CA LEU A 134 -12.65 11.09 19.72
C LEU A 134 -12.55 12.57 20.18
N PRO A 135 -12.02 12.84 21.39
CA PRO A 135 -11.68 14.17 21.85
C PRO A 135 -10.70 14.84 20.87
N ARG A 136 -10.78 16.17 20.73
CA ARG A 136 -9.97 16.96 19.76
C ARG A 136 -8.46 16.65 19.80
N GLN A 137 -7.92 16.39 20.98
CA GLN A 137 -6.50 16.08 21.19
C GLN A 137 -6.10 14.75 20.51
N VAL A 138 -6.98 13.76 20.53
CA VAL A 138 -6.75 12.43 19.96
C VAL A 138 -7.22 12.36 18.50
N ALA A 139 -8.20 13.17 18.12
CA ALA A 139 -8.70 13.25 16.74
C ALA A 139 -7.61 13.61 15.72
N SER A 140 -6.67 14.48 16.10
CA SER A 140 -5.51 14.84 15.26
C SER A 140 -4.61 13.63 14.97
N VAL A 141 -4.41 12.76 15.95
CA VAL A 141 -3.60 11.54 15.81
C VAL A 141 -4.29 10.55 14.87
N SER A 142 -5.62 10.41 14.96
CA SER A 142 -6.40 9.58 14.04
C SER A 142 -6.30 10.07 12.59
N LEU A 143 -6.37 11.39 12.37
CA LEU A 143 -6.19 11.97 11.03
C LEU A 143 -4.76 11.80 10.49
N LEU A 144 -3.75 11.95 11.34
CA LEU A 144 -2.36 11.67 10.97
C LEU A 144 -2.16 10.20 10.62
N SER A 145 -2.80 9.29 11.36
CA SER A 145 -2.76 7.85 11.07
C SER A 145 -3.42 7.51 9.75
N LEU A 146 -4.56 8.16 9.42
CA LEU A 146 -5.21 8.03 8.11
C LEU A 146 -4.26 8.43 6.99
N LEU A 147 -3.57 9.55 7.15
CA LEU A 147 -2.63 10.07 6.17
C LEU A 147 -1.42 9.14 6.03
N ALA A 148 -0.85 8.69 7.17
CA ALA A 148 0.28 7.78 7.20
C ALA A 148 -0.03 6.43 6.53
N LEU A 149 -1.14 5.78 6.89
CA LEU A 149 -1.55 4.50 6.29
C LEU A 149 -1.85 4.63 4.79
N SER A 150 -2.46 5.74 4.39
CA SER A 150 -2.76 5.99 2.97
C SER A 150 -1.48 6.22 2.15
N LEU A 151 -0.51 6.98 2.66
CA LEU A 151 0.77 7.20 2.00
C LEU A 151 1.61 5.93 1.95
N GLN A 152 1.67 5.16 3.03
CA GLN A 152 2.33 3.84 3.07
C GLN A 152 1.78 2.92 1.98
N TYR A 153 0.44 2.83 1.90
CA TYR A 153 -0.19 1.99 0.89
C TYR A 153 0.11 2.45 -0.54
N ILE A 154 0.01 3.76 -0.83
CA ILE A 154 0.31 4.31 -2.16
C ILE A 154 1.75 4.01 -2.57
N PHE A 155 2.69 4.12 -1.62
CA PHE A 155 4.08 3.78 -1.87
C PHE A 155 4.24 2.29 -2.23
N TYR A 156 3.69 1.37 -1.43
CA TYR A 156 3.77 -0.06 -1.70
C TYR A 156 3.02 -0.46 -2.97
N LEU A 157 1.91 0.21 -3.28
CA LEU A 157 1.21 0.03 -4.54
C LEU A 157 2.10 0.42 -5.72
N GLY A 158 2.81 1.54 -5.64
CA GLY A 158 3.77 1.99 -6.65
C GLY A 158 4.89 0.99 -6.86
N THR A 159 5.51 0.48 -5.79
CA THR A 159 6.57 -0.54 -5.89
C THR A 159 6.04 -1.88 -6.44
N ALA A 160 4.81 -2.27 -6.09
CA ALA A 160 4.19 -3.47 -6.63
C ALA A 160 3.83 -3.34 -8.13
N LEU A 161 3.39 -2.15 -8.56
CA LEU A 161 3.15 -1.84 -9.98
C LEU A 161 4.44 -1.88 -10.80
N THR A 162 5.54 -1.33 -10.30
CA THR A 162 6.84 -1.45 -10.97
C THR A 162 7.31 -2.90 -11.05
N ALA A 163 7.08 -3.68 -9.98
CA ALA A 163 7.41 -5.10 -9.99
C ALA A 163 6.61 -5.89 -11.04
N VAL A 164 5.32 -5.60 -11.24
CA VAL A 164 4.51 -6.23 -12.30
C VAL A 164 5.04 -5.91 -13.69
N GLN A 165 5.44 -4.68 -13.92
CA GLN A 165 5.96 -4.25 -15.24
C GLN A 165 7.31 -4.91 -15.59
N LEU A 166 8.12 -5.18 -14.58
CA LEU A 166 9.43 -5.83 -14.74
C LEU A 166 9.31 -7.37 -14.75
N ALA A 167 8.23 -7.92 -14.21
CA ALA A 167 8.05 -9.37 -14.06
C ALA A 167 7.43 -9.99 -15.31
N GLY A 168 7.95 -11.12 -15.75
CA GLY A 168 7.33 -11.93 -16.78
C GLY A 168 6.35 -12.99 -16.26
N ASN A 169 6.30 -13.21 -14.94
CA ASN A 169 5.45 -14.20 -14.28
C ASN A 169 5.10 -13.79 -12.83
N ARG A 170 4.11 -14.49 -12.24
CA ARG A 170 3.62 -14.16 -10.88
C ARG A 170 4.70 -14.33 -9.80
N ILE A 171 5.53 -15.35 -9.88
CA ILE A 171 6.61 -15.62 -8.91
C ILE A 171 7.69 -14.54 -9.04
N GLY A 172 8.09 -14.21 -10.27
CA GLY A 172 9.04 -13.13 -10.54
C GLY A 172 8.58 -11.77 -9.99
N MET A 173 7.28 -11.47 -10.09
CA MET A 173 6.72 -10.26 -9.49
C MET A 173 6.93 -10.20 -7.97
N VAL A 174 6.64 -11.29 -7.25
CA VAL A 174 6.82 -11.35 -5.79
C VAL A 174 8.30 -11.18 -5.42
N LEU A 175 9.20 -11.83 -6.16
CA LEU A 175 10.65 -11.71 -5.94
C LEU A 175 11.15 -10.28 -6.20
N ILE A 176 10.76 -9.68 -7.32
CA ILE A 176 11.16 -8.29 -7.66
C ILE A 176 10.59 -7.31 -6.62
N TYR A 177 9.34 -7.49 -6.21
CA TYR A 177 8.72 -6.69 -5.15
C TYR A 177 9.48 -6.80 -3.83
N GLY A 178 9.85 -8.02 -3.43
CA GLY A 178 10.66 -8.27 -2.25
C GLY A 178 12.04 -7.60 -2.35
N ILE A 179 12.71 -7.71 -3.49
CA ILE A 179 14.01 -7.05 -3.73
C ILE A 179 13.87 -5.54 -3.63
N LEU A 180 12.88 -4.92 -4.28
CA LEU A 180 12.68 -3.47 -4.26
C LEU A 180 12.47 -2.91 -2.84
N ASN A 181 11.78 -3.66 -1.98
CA ASN A 181 11.46 -3.20 -0.63
C ASN A 181 12.52 -3.59 0.43
N PHE A 182 13.25 -4.69 0.25
CA PHE A 182 14.14 -5.25 1.27
C PHE A 182 15.62 -5.33 0.85
N ALA A 183 15.99 -5.00 -0.40
CA ALA A 183 17.36 -5.13 -0.88
C ALA A 183 18.36 -4.38 -0.02
N THR A 184 18.04 -3.19 0.44
CA THR A 184 18.91 -2.37 1.29
C THR A 184 19.11 -2.99 2.69
N VAL A 185 18.08 -3.62 3.27
CA VAL A 185 18.22 -4.37 4.54
C VAL A 185 19.09 -5.61 4.34
N LEU A 186 18.88 -6.35 3.26
CA LEU A 186 19.67 -7.53 2.94
C LEU A 186 21.15 -7.16 2.71
N LEU A 187 21.39 -6.07 1.99
CA LEU A 187 22.74 -5.55 1.77
C LEU A 187 23.40 -5.13 3.10
N TYR A 188 22.64 -4.41 3.96
CA TYR A 188 23.11 -4.04 5.29
C TYR A 188 23.51 -5.27 6.13
N TRP A 189 22.63 -6.26 6.19
CA TRP A 189 22.91 -7.50 6.90
C TRP A 189 24.15 -8.21 6.38
N PHE A 190 24.29 -8.29 5.06
CA PHE A 190 25.45 -8.90 4.42
C PHE A 190 26.74 -8.14 4.75
N VAL A 191 26.75 -6.82 4.62
CA VAL A 191 27.90 -5.97 4.96
C VAL A 191 28.24 -6.09 6.44
N ALA A 192 27.25 -6.03 7.33
CA ALA A 192 27.47 -6.20 8.76
C ALA A 192 28.07 -7.57 9.10
N MET A 193 27.57 -8.63 8.49
CA MET A 193 28.05 -10.00 8.73
C MET A 193 29.52 -10.20 8.29
N VAL A 194 29.95 -9.49 7.24
CA VAL A 194 31.32 -9.55 6.73
C VAL A 194 32.27 -8.62 7.50
N PHE A 195 31.85 -7.39 7.78
CA PHE A 195 32.74 -6.37 8.34
C PHE A 195 32.87 -6.43 9.87
N ILE A 196 31.81 -6.79 10.61
CA ILE A 196 31.88 -6.86 12.09
C ILE A 196 32.99 -7.82 12.59
N PRO A 197 33.12 -9.03 12.03
CA PRO A 197 34.22 -9.92 12.44
C PRO A 197 35.60 -9.37 12.06
N LEU A 198 35.73 -8.65 10.94
CA LEU A 198 36.99 -8.11 10.46
C LEU A 198 37.48 -6.88 11.25
N THR A 199 36.60 -6.18 11.92
CA THR A 199 36.91 -4.92 12.64
C THR A 199 37.19 -5.13 14.14
N TYR A 200 37.40 -6.39 14.59
CA TYR A 200 37.77 -6.73 15.99
C TYR A 200 36.87 -6.06 17.05
N GLY A 201 35.53 -6.15 16.86
CA GLY A 201 34.58 -5.69 17.88
C GLY A 201 34.41 -4.18 17.99
N LYS A 202 34.86 -3.39 17.02
CA LYS A 202 34.37 -2.00 16.87
C LYS A 202 32.93 -2.04 16.38
N ASP A 203 32.02 -1.60 17.23
CA ASP A 203 30.62 -1.39 16.85
C ASP A 203 30.55 -0.28 15.78
N ILE A 204 30.55 -0.68 14.54
CA ILE A 204 30.25 0.23 13.43
C ILE A 204 28.74 0.42 13.47
N SER A 205 28.30 1.55 14.03
CA SER A 205 26.92 1.97 14.00
C SER A 205 26.52 2.30 12.55
N ILE A 206 26.12 1.26 11.80
CA ILE A 206 25.64 1.39 10.41
C ILE A 206 24.10 1.60 10.42
N SER A 207 23.54 2.10 11.51
CA SER A 207 22.10 2.33 11.67
C SER A 207 21.49 3.22 10.56
N TRP A 208 22.28 4.14 9.99
CA TRP A 208 21.85 5.00 8.89
C TRP A 208 21.57 4.22 7.59
N VAL A 209 22.25 3.09 7.34
CA VAL A 209 22.01 2.26 6.15
C VAL A 209 20.62 1.58 6.23
N ALA A 210 20.22 1.16 7.42
CA ALA A 210 18.88 0.60 7.63
C ALA A 210 17.79 1.62 7.30
N ARG A 211 18.02 2.92 7.57
CA ARG A 211 17.08 4.02 7.28
C ARG A 211 16.93 4.30 5.77
N ILE A 212 17.89 3.90 4.94
CA ILE A 212 17.76 4.00 3.48
C ILE A 212 16.76 2.97 2.95
N CYS A 213 16.49 1.88 3.70
CA CYS A 213 15.45 0.93 3.32
C CYS A 213 14.07 1.58 3.39
N PRO A 214 13.28 1.59 2.30
CA PRO A 214 11.97 2.22 2.29
C PRO A 214 11.04 1.71 3.37
N THR A 215 11.05 0.40 3.63
CA THR A 215 10.23 -0.24 4.67
C THR A 215 10.62 0.19 6.07
N VAL A 216 11.94 0.28 6.36
CA VAL A 216 12.45 0.72 7.67
C VAL A 216 12.22 2.20 7.87
N ALA A 217 12.47 3.02 6.84
CA ALA A 217 12.21 4.47 6.89
C ALA A 217 10.73 4.78 7.15
N MET A 218 9.81 4.00 6.55
CA MET A 218 8.38 4.13 6.84
C MET A 218 8.03 3.70 8.27
N TYR A 219 8.64 2.63 8.77
CA TYR A 219 8.42 2.17 10.13
C TYR A 219 8.87 3.20 11.17
N GLU A 220 10.07 3.78 11.02
CA GLU A 220 10.58 4.84 11.90
C GLU A 220 9.81 6.16 11.73
N GLY A 221 9.46 6.54 10.51
CA GLY A 221 8.78 7.79 10.20
C GLY A 221 7.32 7.87 10.65
N THR A 222 6.70 6.73 10.98
CA THR A 222 5.31 6.68 11.47
C THR A 222 5.18 6.74 12.98
N TYR A 223 6.29 6.88 13.71
CA TYR A 223 6.25 7.08 15.15
C TYR A 223 5.91 8.53 15.48
N PHE A 224 4.69 8.78 15.93
CA PHE A 224 4.27 10.07 16.43
C PHE A 224 4.72 10.22 17.88
N ALA A 225 5.57 11.21 18.17
CA ALA A 225 5.95 11.51 19.54
C ALA A 225 4.70 11.84 20.38
N PRO A 226 4.58 11.34 21.63
CA PRO A 226 3.52 11.77 22.51
C PRO A 226 3.64 13.28 22.71
N VAL A 227 2.53 14.01 22.52
CA VAL A 227 2.47 15.45 22.77
C VAL A 227 2.64 15.63 24.27
N ASN A 228 3.86 15.95 24.70
CA ASN A 228 4.13 16.39 26.07
C ASN A 228 3.54 17.80 26.23
N HIS A 229 2.44 17.90 26.95
CA HIS A 229 1.91 19.15 27.49
C HIS A 229 2.28 19.28 28.97
#